data_3cbd959c60f9e3dc8a22943d8aa2aaed
#
_entry.id   3cbd959c60f9e3dc8a22943d8aa2aaed
#
_cell.length_a   1.000
_cell.length_b   1.000
_cell.length_c   1.000
_cell.angle_alpha   90.00
_cell.angle_beta   90.00
_cell.angle_gamma   90.00
#
_symmetry.space_group_name_H-M   'P 1'
#
loop_
_entity.id
_entity.type
_entity.pdbx_description
1 polymer ?
#
loop_
_entity_poly.entity_id
_entity_poly.type
_entity_poly.pdbx_seq_one_letter_code
_entity_poly.pdbx_strand_id
1 'polypeptide(L)'
;LHVMVLERGYVGAPSHFRLLIAGMRPHPAAEAYLRLRTLPAEQAQVDWSHFGHLQIGRARRPLMAFVMVLSHSRMVFLRFFLDARMDSFLRGHALAFIAFAGVPRVLLYDNLKSAVLERQGDAIRFNPTLLALAGHYRFEPRPVAPARGNEKGRVERAIRYIRDSFFAGRTFTDLDDLNAQAQAWCLGTAADRRWPQDGALSVRQAFEAEREKLLVLPQREFALGERVAVTVDKTPYIRFDLNDYSVPHTHVRRTLAVLADEHTVRILDGSAELARHPRCWD
;
A
#
# COMPACT_ATOMS: atom_id res chain seq x y z
N LEU A 1 11.51 29.78 -25.74
CA LEU A 1 11.14 29.65 -27.17
C LEU A 1 10.14 30.72 -27.59
N HIS A 2 8.98 30.92 -26.93
CA HIS A 2 7.97 31.90 -27.36
C HIS A 2 8.55 33.34 -27.42
N VAL A 3 9.29 33.77 -26.39
CA VAL A 3 9.96 35.08 -26.37
C VAL A 3 10.92 35.24 -27.55
N MET A 4 11.74 34.24 -27.85
CA MET A 4 12.69 34.24 -28.95
C MET A 4 12.04 34.37 -30.37
N VAL A 5 10.83 33.83 -30.53
CA VAL A 5 10.12 33.96 -31.81
C VAL A 5 9.36 35.28 -31.93
N LEU A 6 8.92 35.88 -30.81
CA LEU A 6 8.40 37.26 -30.79
C LEU A 6 9.46 38.25 -31.28
N GLU A 7 10.70 38.13 -30.82
CA GLU A 7 11.85 38.93 -31.24
C GLU A 7 12.15 38.76 -32.76
N ARG A 8 11.72 37.67 -33.37
CA ARG A 8 11.87 37.35 -34.79
C ARG A 8 10.62 37.58 -35.64
N GLY A 9 9.66 38.35 -35.10
CA GLY A 9 8.48 38.80 -35.85
C GLY A 9 7.24 37.89 -35.74
N TYR A 10 7.21 36.92 -34.83
CA TYR A 10 5.98 36.17 -34.55
C TYR A 10 4.97 37.03 -33.78
N VAL A 11 3.75 37.16 -34.27
CA VAL A 11 2.71 38.05 -33.71
C VAL A 11 1.57 37.30 -33.02
N GLY A 12 1.68 35.97 -32.90
CA GLY A 12 0.61 35.12 -32.37
C GLY A 12 0.60 35.00 -30.83
N ALA A 13 -0.57 34.65 -30.26
CA ALA A 13 -0.72 34.38 -28.85
C ALA A 13 0.10 33.15 -28.40
N PRO A 14 0.50 33.05 -27.11
CA PRO A 14 1.25 31.91 -26.58
C PRO A 14 0.55 30.56 -26.75
N SER A 15 -0.77 30.54 -26.73
CA SER A 15 -1.59 29.33 -26.98
C SER A 15 -1.48 28.85 -28.43
N HIS A 16 -1.53 29.78 -29.41
CA HIS A 16 -1.36 29.47 -30.83
C HIS A 16 0.07 28.99 -31.12
N PHE A 17 1.08 29.62 -30.54
CA PHE A 17 2.46 29.17 -30.64
C PHE A 17 2.64 27.73 -30.13
N ARG A 18 2.06 27.38 -28.96
CA ARG A 18 2.08 26.01 -28.43
C ARG A 18 1.44 25.01 -29.41
N LEU A 19 0.34 25.38 -30.02
CA LEU A 19 -0.35 24.53 -30.99
C LEU A 19 0.53 24.28 -32.24
N LEU A 20 1.17 25.32 -32.78
CA LEU A 20 2.09 25.20 -33.94
C LEU A 20 3.30 24.30 -33.58
N ILE A 21 3.92 24.52 -32.43
CA ILE A 21 5.05 23.69 -31.99
C ILE A 21 4.61 22.24 -31.74
N ALA A 22 3.41 22.01 -31.19
CA ALA A 22 2.88 20.65 -31.02
C ALA A 22 2.74 19.91 -32.36
N GLY A 23 2.28 20.61 -33.41
CA GLY A 23 2.17 20.02 -34.76
C GLY A 23 3.52 19.79 -35.45
N MET A 24 4.56 20.59 -35.11
CA MET A 24 5.91 20.46 -35.67
C MET A 24 6.80 19.47 -34.95
N ARG A 25 6.45 19.09 -33.72
CA ARG A 25 7.22 18.08 -32.97
C ARG A 25 7.05 16.72 -33.62
N PRO A 26 8.15 16.00 -33.90
CA PRO A 26 8.03 14.62 -34.37
C PRO A 26 7.30 13.82 -33.28
N HIS A 27 6.14 13.29 -33.63
CA HIS A 27 5.46 12.33 -32.79
C HIS A 27 6.23 11.02 -32.91
N PRO A 28 6.81 10.48 -31.84
CA PRO A 28 7.35 9.13 -31.88
C PRO A 28 6.25 8.19 -32.37
N ALA A 29 6.59 7.31 -33.31
CA ALA A 29 5.65 6.29 -33.78
C ALA A 29 5.02 5.58 -32.55
N ALA A 30 3.71 5.42 -32.55
CA ALA A 30 3.02 4.73 -31.47
C ALA A 30 3.62 3.33 -31.34
N GLU A 31 4.35 3.08 -30.26
CA GLU A 31 4.85 1.75 -29.97
C GLU A 31 3.68 0.81 -29.73
N ALA A 32 3.63 -0.29 -30.45
CA ALA A 32 2.65 -1.33 -30.24
C ALA A 32 2.98 -2.08 -28.94
N TYR A 33 2.23 -1.83 -27.89
CA TYR A 33 2.41 -2.55 -26.63
C TYR A 33 1.65 -3.87 -26.65
N LEU A 34 2.37 -4.98 -26.47
CA LEU A 34 1.77 -6.28 -26.25
C LEU A 34 0.97 -6.27 -24.93
N ARG A 35 -0.27 -6.75 -24.98
CA ARG A 35 -1.04 -6.97 -23.74
C ARG A 35 -0.40 -8.11 -22.98
N LEU A 36 0.29 -7.79 -21.89
CA LEU A 36 0.84 -8.78 -20.97
C LEU A 36 -0.32 -9.55 -20.31
N ARG A 37 -0.45 -10.81 -20.65
CA ARG A 37 -1.33 -11.76 -19.96
C ARG A 37 -0.53 -12.38 -18.82
N THR A 38 -1.05 -12.32 -17.62
CA THR A 38 -0.51 -13.00 -16.45
C THR A 38 -1.29 -14.27 -16.21
N LEU A 39 -0.60 -15.34 -15.83
CA LEU A 39 -1.22 -16.59 -15.43
C LEU A 39 -1.95 -16.43 -14.08
N PRO A 40 -2.95 -17.29 -13.78
CA PRO A 40 -3.58 -17.31 -12.47
C PRO A 40 -2.56 -17.49 -11.35
N ALA A 41 -2.68 -16.71 -10.28
CA ALA A 41 -1.82 -16.73 -9.09
C ALA A 41 -0.33 -16.41 -9.34
N GLU A 42 0.02 -16.02 -10.55
CA GLU A 42 1.41 -15.69 -10.88
C GLU A 42 1.87 -14.40 -10.20
N GLN A 43 1.04 -13.36 -10.24
CA GLN A 43 1.47 -12.02 -9.88
C GLN A 43 0.36 -11.18 -9.25
N ALA A 44 0.73 -10.37 -8.27
CA ALA A 44 -0.06 -9.23 -7.82
C ALA A 44 0.75 -7.93 -7.84
N GLN A 45 0.07 -6.79 -7.82
CA GLN A 45 0.66 -5.46 -7.74
C GLN A 45 0.24 -4.80 -6.44
N VAL A 46 1.21 -4.16 -5.78
CA VAL A 46 1.02 -3.49 -4.50
C VAL A 46 1.43 -2.03 -4.63
N ASP A 47 0.60 -1.15 -4.09
CA ASP A 47 0.92 0.28 -4.01
C ASP A 47 0.24 0.95 -2.82
N TRP A 48 0.82 2.09 -2.39
CA TRP A 48 0.23 3.02 -1.45
C TRP A 48 -0.41 4.20 -2.18
N SER A 49 -1.51 4.69 -1.64
CA SER A 49 -2.09 5.93 -2.14
C SER A 49 -2.61 6.79 -1.00
N HIS A 50 -2.36 8.08 -1.07
CA HIS A 50 -2.83 9.06 -0.10
C HIS A 50 -4.27 9.48 -0.41
N PHE A 51 -5.17 9.37 0.57
CA PHE A 51 -6.60 9.68 0.46
C PHE A 51 -7.03 10.86 1.34
N GLY A 52 -6.12 11.77 1.61
CA GLY A 52 -6.40 12.91 2.48
C GLY A 52 -5.98 12.63 3.93
N HIS A 53 -6.73 13.16 4.87
CA HIS A 53 -6.42 13.06 6.30
C HIS A 53 -7.68 12.73 7.08
N LEU A 54 -7.51 12.02 8.18
CA LEU A 54 -8.55 11.76 9.18
C LEU A 54 -8.24 12.56 10.44
N GLN A 55 -9.26 13.25 10.96
CA GLN A 55 -9.18 13.91 12.27
C GLN A 55 -9.48 12.89 13.36
N ILE A 56 -8.54 12.72 14.30
CA ILE A 56 -8.69 11.82 15.45
C ILE A 56 -8.40 12.67 16.69
N GLY A 57 -9.42 12.96 17.48
CA GLY A 57 -9.28 13.91 18.58
C GLY A 57 -8.71 15.26 18.09
N ARG A 58 -7.53 15.65 18.59
CA ARG A 58 -6.80 16.86 18.18
C ARG A 58 -5.81 16.61 17.05
N ALA A 59 -5.45 15.37 16.79
CA ALA A 59 -4.46 15.02 15.77
C ALA A 59 -5.09 14.92 14.38
N ARG A 60 -4.33 15.36 13.36
CA ARG A 60 -4.65 15.18 11.94
C ARG A 60 -3.70 14.15 11.35
N ARG A 61 -4.19 12.93 11.17
CA ARG A 61 -3.41 11.80 10.66
C ARG A 61 -3.60 11.62 9.15
N PRO A 62 -2.54 11.28 8.39
CA PRO A 62 -2.70 10.97 6.97
C PRO A 62 -3.55 9.72 6.81
N LEU A 63 -4.44 9.70 5.82
CA LEU A 63 -5.21 8.53 5.44
C LEU A 63 -4.53 7.86 4.25
N MET A 64 -3.89 6.73 4.50
CA MET A 64 -3.10 5.97 3.53
C MET A 64 -3.82 4.70 3.15
N ALA A 65 -4.09 4.49 1.86
CA ALA A 65 -4.68 3.26 1.35
C ALA A 65 -3.58 2.29 0.89
N PHE A 66 -3.55 1.11 1.47
CA PHE A 66 -2.82 -0.05 0.95
C PHE A 66 -3.71 -0.76 -0.07
N VAL A 67 -3.21 -0.93 -1.27
CA VAL A 67 -3.94 -1.57 -2.36
C VAL A 67 -3.12 -2.72 -2.92
N MET A 68 -3.70 -3.92 -2.94
CA MET A 68 -3.14 -5.09 -3.63
C MET A 68 -4.14 -5.58 -4.68
N VAL A 69 -3.65 -5.81 -5.90
CA VAL A 69 -4.48 -6.26 -7.03
C VAL A 69 -3.87 -7.51 -7.63
N LEU A 70 -4.62 -8.62 -7.64
CA LEU A 70 -4.23 -9.81 -8.37
C LEU A 70 -4.21 -9.51 -9.87
N SER A 71 -3.10 -9.83 -10.52
CA SER A 71 -2.85 -9.41 -11.90
C SER A 71 -3.68 -10.18 -12.93
N HIS A 72 -4.18 -11.37 -12.61
CA HIS A 72 -5.03 -12.17 -13.47
C HIS A 72 -6.51 -11.80 -13.29
N SER A 73 -7.12 -12.13 -12.16
CA SER A 73 -8.56 -11.88 -11.91
C SER A 73 -8.94 -10.42 -11.79
N ARG A 74 -8.00 -9.55 -11.42
CA ARG A 74 -8.26 -8.15 -11.02
C ARG A 74 -8.95 -8.02 -9.67
N MET A 75 -8.95 -9.06 -8.86
CA MET A 75 -9.45 -8.98 -7.49
C MET A 75 -8.63 -7.96 -6.70
N VAL A 76 -9.33 -7.10 -5.97
CA VAL A 76 -8.75 -5.97 -5.22
C VAL A 76 -8.85 -6.26 -3.74
N PHE A 77 -7.76 -6.01 -3.03
CA PHE A 77 -7.74 -5.81 -1.59
C PHE A 77 -7.44 -4.34 -1.31
N LEU A 78 -8.22 -3.74 -0.43
CA LEU A 78 -8.12 -2.35 0.00
C LEU A 78 -8.20 -2.28 1.53
N ARG A 79 -7.24 -1.60 2.14
CA ARG A 79 -7.28 -1.26 3.57
C ARG A 79 -6.65 0.10 3.80
N PHE A 80 -7.24 0.87 4.70
CA PHE A 80 -6.75 2.18 5.11
C PHE A 80 -5.96 2.08 6.41
N PHE A 81 -4.90 2.91 6.50
CA PHE A 81 -4.00 3.04 7.64
C PHE A 81 -3.77 4.53 7.93
N LEU A 82 -3.29 4.84 9.12
CA LEU A 82 -2.96 6.20 9.55
C LEU A 82 -1.50 6.60 9.25
N ASP A 83 -0.76 5.70 8.65
CA ASP A 83 0.61 5.90 8.16
C ASP A 83 0.95 4.93 7.02
N ALA A 84 2.14 5.10 6.42
CA ALA A 84 2.70 4.17 5.44
C ALA A 84 4.05 3.60 5.94
N ARG A 85 4.19 3.40 7.25
CA ARG A 85 5.38 2.80 7.86
C ARG A 85 5.51 1.33 7.48
N MET A 86 6.67 0.75 7.78
CA MET A 86 6.96 -0.65 7.45
C MET A 86 5.95 -1.61 8.10
N ASP A 87 5.56 -1.39 9.35
CA ASP A 87 4.60 -2.27 10.04
C ASP A 87 3.23 -2.26 9.38
N SER A 88 2.70 -1.07 9.03
CA SER A 88 1.46 -0.94 8.26
C SER A 88 1.56 -1.60 6.88
N PHE A 89 2.75 -1.52 6.25
CA PHE A 89 3.02 -2.16 4.97
C PHE A 89 2.99 -3.69 5.06
N LEU A 90 3.70 -4.27 6.02
CA LEU A 90 3.72 -5.72 6.26
C LEU A 90 2.34 -6.25 6.66
N ARG A 91 1.63 -5.49 7.50
CA ARG A 91 0.26 -5.81 7.90
C ARG A 91 -0.71 -5.81 6.72
N GLY A 92 -0.60 -4.81 5.83
CA GLY A 92 -1.37 -4.76 4.59
C GLY A 92 -1.21 -6.02 3.74
N HIS A 93 0.03 -6.55 3.64
CA HIS A 93 0.30 -7.81 2.93
C HIS A 93 -0.36 -9.01 3.61
N ALA A 94 -0.14 -9.18 4.92
CA ALA A 94 -0.69 -10.31 5.66
C ALA A 94 -2.22 -10.35 5.58
N LEU A 95 -2.88 -9.20 5.74
CA LEU A 95 -4.33 -9.07 5.64
C LEU A 95 -4.84 -9.33 4.20
N ALA A 96 -4.09 -8.89 3.17
CA ALA A 96 -4.42 -9.18 1.79
C ALA A 96 -4.34 -10.68 1.48
N PHE A 97 -3.31 -11.36 1.97
CA PHE A 97 -3.17 -12.81 1.80
C PHE A 97 -4.29 -13.59 2.50
N ILE A 98 -4.70 -13.14 3.69
CA ILE A 98 -5.86 -13.72 4.40
C ILE A 98 -7.13 -13.49 3.58
N ALA A 99 -7.36 -12.27 3.07
CA ALA A 99 -8.54 -11.94 2.27
C ALA A 99 -8.63 -12.73 0.96
N PHE A 100 -7.49 -13.01 0.32
CA PHE A 100 -7.41 -13.86 -0.87
C PHE A 100 -7.41 -15.35 -0.56
N ALA A 101 -7.31 -15.73 0.71
CA ALA A 101 -7.12 -17.11 1.17
C ALA A 101 -5.90 -17.80 0.51
N GLY A 102 -4.84 -17.04 0.23
CA GLY A 102 -3.62 -17.54 -0.40
C GLY A 102 -2.67 -16.42 -0.84
N VAL A 103 -1.51 -16.82 -1.35
CA VAL A 103 -0.42 -15.90 -1.68
C VAL A 103 -0.07 -15.99 -3.18
N PRO A 104 -0.02 -14.88 -3.93
CA PRO A 104 0.50 -14.87 -5.29
C PRO A 104 2.02 -15.10 -5.28
N ARG A 105 2.56 -15.71 -6.35
CA ARG A 105 3.99 -16.06 -6.42
C ARG A 105 4.92 -14.87 -6.47
N VAL A 106 4.49 -13.81 -7.14
CA VAL A 106 5.29 -12.59 -7.35
C VAL A 106 4.49 -11.37 -6.93
N LEU A 107 5.11 -10.50 -6.14
CA LEU A 107 4.55 -9.18 -5.82
C LEU A 107 5.38 -8.08 -6.48
N LEU A 108 4.73 -7.29 -7.33
CA LEU A 108 5.34 -6.13 -7.97
C LEU A 108 5.17 -4.88 -7.11
N TYR A 109 6.28 -4.19 -6.90
CA TYR A 109 6.36 -2.92 -6.18
C TYR A 109 6.88 -1.81 -7.08
N ASP A 110 6.19 -0.67 -7.10
CA ASP A 110 6.70 0.52 -7.77
C ASP A 110 7.49 1.39 -6.79
N ASN A 111 8.83 1.38 -6.89
CA ASN A 111 9.76 2.27 -6.17
C ASN A 111 9.32 2.69 -4.76
N LEU A 112 8.57 1.84 -4.06
CA LEU A 112 8.10 2.11 -2.71
C LEU A 112 9.31 2.20 -1.78
N LYS A 113 9.53 3.37 -1.18
CA LYS A 113 10.57 3.57 -0.16
C LYS A 113 10.48 2.57 0.99
N SER A 114 9.29 2.04 1.27
CA SER A 114 9.08 0.99 2.25
C SER A 114 9.62 -0.38 1.80
N ALA A 115 9.62 -0.66 0.50
CA ALA A 115 10.08 -1.95 -0.04
C ALA A 115 11.56 -1.92 -0.43
N VAL A 116 12.05 -0.82 -1.01
CA VAL A 116 13.38 -0.68 -1.59
C VAL A 116 14.19 0.33 -0.80
N LEU A 117 15.31 -0.12 -0.21
CA LEU A 117 16.24 0.75 0.53
C LEU A 117 17.18 1.51 -0.41
N GLU A 118 17.67 0.82 -1.44
CA GLU A 118 18.68 1.36 -2.35
C GLU A 118 18.55 0.73 -3.74
N ARG A 119 18.80 1.55 -4.76
CA ARG A 119 18.86 1.11 -6.15
C ARG A 119 20.12 1.65 -6.80
N GLN A 120 21.00 0.75 -7.21
CA GLN A 120 22.20 1.07 -8.00
C GLN A 120 22.11 0.34 -9.36
N GLY A 121 21.62 1.03 -10.39
CA GLY A 121 21.38 0.42 -11.70
C GLY A 121 20.32 -0.69 -11.61
N ASP A 122 20.73 -1.92 -11.97
CA ASP A 122 19.87 -3.11 -11.88
C ASP A 122 19.93 -3.81 -10.52
N ALA A 123 20.87 -3.43 -9.64
CA ALA A 123 20.96 -3.96 -8.28
C ALA A 123 19.97 -3.26 -7.37
N ILE A 124 19.08 -4.04 -6.76
CA ILE A 124 18.04 -3.55 -5.84
C ILE A 124 18.21 -4.20 -4.49
N ARG A 125 18.28 -3.34 -3.47
CA ARG A 125 18.34 -3.78 -2.09
C ARG A 125 16.97 -3.60 -1.43
N PHE A 126 16.29 -4.72 -1.22
CA PHE A 126 15.03 -4.73 -0.49
C PHE A 126 15.24 -4.56 1.03
N ASN A 127 14.21 -4.05 1.69
CA ASN A 127 14.19 -4.00 3.15
C ASN A 127 14.25 -5.43 3.73
N PRO A 128 15.17 -5.73 4.69
CA PRO A 128 15.31 -7.06 5.28
C PRO A 128 14.02 -7.61 5.89
N THR A 129 13.19 -6.75 6.49
CA THR A 129 11.92 -7.15 7.09
C THR A 129 10.90 -7.58 6.02
N LEU A 130 10.91 -6.92 4.85
CA LEU A 130 10.12 -7.37 3.70
C LEU A 130 10.63 -8.71 3.17
N LEU A 131 11.94 -8.93 3.12
CA LEU A 131 12.52 -10.22 2.71
C LEU A 131 12.15 -11.33 3.70
N ALA A 132 12.11 -11.05 5.00
CA ALA A 132 11.65 -11.99 6.01
C ALA A 132 10.16 -12.37 5.82
N LEU A 133 9.30 -11.36 5.53
CA LEU A 133 7.90 -11.60 5.18
C LEU A 133 7.79 -12.44 3.90
N ALA A 134 8.57 -12.10 2.87
CA ALA A 134 8.58 -12.80 1.60
C ALA A 134 8.98 -14.27 1.76
N GLY A 135 10.01 -14.55 2.58
CA GLY A 135 10.42 -15.91 2.92
C GLY A 135 9.32 -16.68 3.67
N HIS A 136 8.67 -16.03 4.63
CA HIS A 136 7.60 -16.65 5.42
C HIS A 136 6.38 -17.04 4.57
N TYR A 137 5.92 -16.14 3.69
CA TYR A 137 4.78 -16.37 2.81
C TYR A 137 5.16 -16.99 1.46
N ARG A 138 6.45 -17.16 1.17
CA ARG A 138 7.02 -17.81 -0.02
C ARG A 138 6.69 -17.08 -1.34
N PHE A 139 6.63 -15.77 -1.33
CA PHE A 139 6.49 -14.96 -2.54
C PHE A 139 7.83 -14.29 -2.92
N GLU A 140 7.99 -13.98 -4.20
CA GLU A 140 9.11 -13.21 -4.71
C GLU A 140 8.74 -11.71 -4.75
N PRO A 141 9.43 -10.84 -4.00
CA PRO A 141 9.28 -9.40 -4.17
C PRO A 141 10.05 -8.96 -5.42
N ARG A 142 9.38 -8.27 -6.34
CA ARG A 142 9.97 -7.80 -7.59
C ARG A 142 9.66 -6.31 -7.79
N PRO A 143 10.68 -5.46 -8.03
CA PRO A 143 10.43 -4.06 -8.37
C PRO A 143 9.96 -3.95 -9.81
N VAL A 144 9.11 -2.99 -10.10
CA VAL A 144 8.78 -2.60 -11.47
C VAL A 144 9.99 -1.94 -12.11
N ALA A 145 10.36 -2.37 -13.32
CA ALA A 145 11.45 -1.76 -14.05
C ALA A 145 11.09 -0.31 -14.46
N PRO A 146 12.05 0.65 -14.41
CA PRO A 146 11.83 1.99 -14.92
C PRO A 146 11.38 1.95 -16.37
N ALA A 147 10.50 2.86 -16.77
CA ALA A 147 9.93 3.01 -18.10
C ALA A 147 9.02 1.86 -18.62
N ARG A 148 8.73 0.83 -17.81
CA ARG A 148 7.75 -0.20 -18.15
C ARG A 148 6.37 0.08 -17.53
N GLY A 149 5.78 1.24 -17.84
CA GLY A 149 4.46 1.65 -17.36
C GLY A 149 3.33 0.64 -17.64
N ASN A 150 3.50 -0.24 -18.63
CA ASN A 150 2.54 -1.29 -18.96
C ASN A 150 2.43 -2.35 -17.85
N GLU A 151 3.49 -2.59 -17.08
CA GLU A 151 3.47 -3.56 -15.97
C GLU A 151 2.74 -2.99 -14.75
N LYS A 152 2.84 -1.67 -14.49
CA LYS A 152 2.27 -0.98 -13.33
C LYS A 152 0.80 -0.59 -13.47
N GLY A 153 0.29 -0.43 -14.68
CA GLY A 153 -1.02 0.16 -14.98
C GLY A 153 -2.24 -0.53 -14.36
N ARG A 154 -2.07 -1.64 -13.61
CA ARG A 154 -3.18 -2.38 -12.99
C ARG A 154 -3.53 -1.79 -11.62
N VAL A 155 -2.55 -1.60 -10.75
CA VAL A 155 -2.76 -1.01 -9.44
C VAL A 155 -3.11 0.48 -9.54
N GLU A 156 -2.51 1.23 -10.46
CA GLU A 156 -2.87 2.63 -10.71
C GLU A 156 -4.34 2.79 -11.14
N ARG A 157 -4.79 1.92 -12.05
CA ARG A 157 -6.22 1.89 -12.46
C ARG A 157 -7.14 1.49 -11.32
N ALA A 158 -6.71 0.56 -10.46
CA ALA A 158 -7.48 0.18 -9.30
C ALA A 158 -7.56 1.33 -8.29
N ILE A 159 -6.47 2.06 -8.05
CA ILE A 159 -6.46 3.24 -7.17
C ILE A 159 -7.41 4.32 -7.71
N ARG A 160 -7.39 4.59 -9.02
CA ARG A 160 -8.36 5.52 -9.63
C ARG A 160 -9.79 5.04 -9.43
N TYR A 161 -10.06 3.77 -9.72
CA TYR A 161 -11.37 3.17 -9.53
C TYR A 161 -11.84 3.23 -8.07
N ILE A 162 -10.93 3.02 -7.10
CA ILE A 162 -11.21 3.17 -5.68
C ILE A 162 -11.59 4.63 -5.36
N ARG A 163 -10.85 5.61 -5.90
CA ARG A 163 -11.17 7.04 -5.70
C ARG A 163 -12.55 7.40 -6.21
N ASP A 164 -12.87 6.97 -7.43
CA ASP A 164 -14.08 7.38 -8.13
C ASP A 164 -15.33 6.57 -7.69
N SER A 165 -15.17 5.27 -7.42
CA SER A 165 -16.30 4.36 -7.16
C SER A 165 -16.49 4.01 -5.68
N PHE A 166 -15.42 4.08 -4.86
CA PHE A 166 -15.52 3.78 -3.43
C PHE A 166 -15.50 5.04 -2.57
N PHE A 167 -14.47 5.87 -2.73
CA PHE A 167 -14.14 6.92 -1.77
C PHE A 167 -14.91 8.22 -2.02
N ALA A 168 -15.24 8.55 -3.27
CA ALA A 168 -15.95 9.78 -3.63
C ALA A 168 -17.32 9.87 -2.94
N GLY A 169 -17.51 10.92 -2.16
CA GLY A 169 -18.78 11.18 -1.45
C GLY A 169 -19.09 10.20 -0.30
N ARG A 170 -18.14 9.36 0.11
CA ARG A 170 -18.34 8.41 1.20
C ARG A 170 -18.24 9.07 2.57
N THR A 171 -19.14 8.67 3.45
CA THR A 171 -19.13 9.06 4.87
C THR A 171 -18.75 7.84 5.73
N PHE A 172 -17.99 8.07 6.78
CA PHE A 172 -17.57 7.07 7.75
C PHE A 172 -17.34 7.74 9.11
N THR A 173 -17.48 7.01 10.19
CA THR A 173 -17.34 7.51 11.56
C THR A 173 -15.88 7.51 12.03
N ASP A 174 -15.16 6.46 11.70
CA ASP A 174 -13.77 6.24 12.09
C ASP A 174 -13.04 5.35 11.06
N LEU A 175 -11.79 4.98 11.37
CA LEU A 175 -10.97 4.14 10.51
C LEU A 175 -11.51 2.71 10.37
N ASP A 176 -12.08 2.16 11.44
CA ASP A 176 -12.59 0.79 11.45
C ASP A 176 -13.86 0.69 10.61
N ASP A 177 -14.77 1.65 10.73
CA ASP A 177 -15.94 1.76 9.87
C ASP A 177 -15.54 1.92 8.39
N LEU A 178 -14.58 2.80 8.09
CA LEU A 178 -14.06 2.95 6.73
C LEU A 178 -13.49 1.63 6.18
N ASN A 179 -12.75 0.90 6.99
CA ASN A 179 -12.18 -0.38 6.61
C ASN A 179 -13.23 -1.49 6.44
N ALA A 180 -14.27 -1.51 7.26
CA ALA A 180 -15.41 -2.42 7.09
C ALA A 180 -16.14 -2.14 5.78
N GLN A 181 -16.40 -0.86 5.47
CA GLN A 181 -17.00 -0.42 4.20
C GLN A 181 -16.10 -0.77 3.00
N ALA A 182 -14.77 -0.61 3.11
CA ALA A 182 -13.81 -0.96 2.06
C ALA A 182 -13.83 -2.47 1.77
N GLN A 183 -13.85 -3.30 2.81
CA GLN A 183 -13.96 -4.75 2.67
C GLN A 183 -15.27 -5.16 1.98
N ALA A 184 -16.40 -4.61 2.42
CA ALA A 184 -17.70 -4.89 1.80
C ALA A 184 -17.72 -4.47 0.32
N TRP A 185 -17.14 -3.32 -0.02
CA TRP A 185 -17.04 -2.86 -1.40
C TRP A 185 -16.12 -3.76 -2.25
N CYS A 186 -14.98 -4.21 -1.71
CA CYS A 186 -14.07 -5.14 -2.40
C CYS A 186 -14.75 -6.46 -2.72
N LEU A 187 -15.50 -7.02 -1.76
CA LEU A 187 -16.21 -8.29 -1.88
C LEU A 187 -17.53 -8.19 -2.68
N GLY A 188 -18.11 -7.01 -2.79
CA GLY A 188 -19.33 -6.72 -3.56
C GLY A 188 -19.00 -6.04 -4.89
N THR A 189 -19.22 -4.73 -4.94
CA THR A 189 -19.14 -3.91 -6.17
C THR A 189 -17.86 -4.14 -6.98
N ALA A 190 -16.70 -4.23 -6.32
CA ALA A 190 -15.44 -4.43 -7.03
C ALA A 190 -15.29 -5.85 -7.57
N ALA A 191 -15.78 -6.87 -6.87
CA ALA A 191 -15.73 -8.25 -7.31
C ALA A 191 -16.79 -8.58 -8.38
N ASP A 192 -17.93 -7.93 -8.32
CA ASP A 192 -19.05 -8.22 -9.23
C ASP A 192 -18.94 -7.50 -10.59
N ARG A 193 -17.96 -6.59 -10.76
CA ARG A 193 -17.69 -5.94 -12.04
C ARG A 193 -17.24 -6.97 -13.10
N ARG A 194 -17.48 -6.63 -14.37
CA ARG A 194 -17.03 -7.45 -15.51
C ARG A 194 -15.51 -7.64 -15.51
N TRP A 195 -15.08 -8.87 -15.76
CA TRP A 195 -13.66 -9.17 -15.87
C TRP A 195 -13.09 -8.64 -17.20
N PRO A 196 -11.97 -7.87 -17.19
CA PRO A 196 -11.46 -7.21 -18.38
C PRO A 196 -10.88 -8.13 -19.46
N GLN A 197 -10.66 -9.43 -19.16
CA GLN A 197 -10.15 -10.38 -20.14
C GLN A 197 -11.29 -11.15 -20.84
N ASP A 198 -12.42 -11.32 -20.14
CA ASP A 198 -13.63 -11.90 -20.70
C ASP A 198 -14.85 -11.24 -20.01
N GLY A 199 -15.55 -10.42 -20.76
CA GLY A 199 -16.71 -9.67 -20.25
C GLY A 199 -17.95 -10.52 -19.94
N ALA A 200 -17.94 -11.82 -20.26
CA ALA A 200 -18.98 -12.76 -19.85
C ALA A 200 -18.85 -13.17 -18.39
N LEU A 201 -17.64 -13.02 -17.80
CA LEU A 201 -17.34 -13.35 -16.42
C LEU A 201 -17.23 -12.10 -15.56
N SER A 202 -17.50 -12.24 -14.26
CA SER A 202 -17.17 -11.26 -13.26
C SER A 202 -15.74 -11.47 -12.74
N VAL A 203 -15.20 -10.42 -12.09
CA VAL A 203 -13.92 -10.52 -11.36
C VAL A 203 -13.98 -11.60 -10.28
N ARG A 204 -15.12 -11.76 -9.62
CA ARG A 204 -15.38 -12.82 -8.63
C ARG A 204 -15.20 -14.21 -9.23
N GLN A 205 -15.84 -14.49 -10.34
CA GLN A 205 -15.73 -15.78 -11.02
C GLN A 205 -14.30 -16.08 -11.48
N ALA A 206 -13.61 -15.07 -12.04
CA ALA A 206 -12.21 -15.21 -12.40
C ALA A 206 -11.30 -15.41 -11.17
N PHE A 207 -11.62 -14.80 -10.04
CA PHE A 207 -10.90 -14.99 -8.79
C PHE A 207 -11.12 -16.37 -8.17
N GLU A 208 -12.31 -16.91 -8.20
CA GLU A 208 -12.60 -18.26 -7.70
C GLU A 208 -11.73 -19.31 -8.39
N ALA A 209 -11.58 -19.20 -9.71
CA ALA A 209 -10.68 -20.06 -10.48
C ALA A 209 -9.18 -19.78 -10.20
N GLU A 210 -8.79 -18.53 -9.94
CA GLU A 210 -7.43 -18.14 -9.60
C GLU A 210 -7.04 -18.59 -8.19
N ARG A 211 -7.96 -18.50 -7.22
CA ARG A 211 -7.73 -18.80 -5.80
C ARG A 211 -7.15 -20.19 -5.58
N GLU A 212 -7.59 -21.18 -6.32
CA GLU A 212 -7.09 -22.56 -6.24
C GLU A 212 -5.61 -22.70 -6.62
N LYS A 213 -5.05 -21.72 -7.32
CA LYS A 213 -3.66 -21.70 -7.79
C LYS A 213 -2.73 -20.89 -6.89
N LEU A 214 -3.28 -20.11 -5.94
CA LEU A 214 -2.49 -19.34 -4.97
C LEU A 214 -1.70 -20.31 -4.07
N LEU A 215 -0.56 -19.85 -3.58
CA LEU A 215 0.21 -20.58 -2.57
C LEU A 215 -0.59 -20.66 -1.27
N VAL A 216 -0.54 -21.79 -0.62
CA VAL A 216 -1.24 -22.03 0.66
C VAL A 216 -0.65 -21.13 1.73
N LEU A 217 -1.51 -20.55 2.56
CA LEU A 217 -1.11 -19.73 3.71
C LEU A 217 -0.28 -20.58 4.69
N PRO A 218 0.75 -20.00 5.33
CA PRO A 218 1.48 -20.67 6.39
C PRO A 218 0.55 -20.91 7.61
N GLN A 219 0.82 -21.98 8.36
CA GLN A 219 0.04 -22.31 9.56
C GLN A 219 0.17 -21.28 10.69
N ARG A 220 1.31 -20.58 10.73
CA ARG A 220 1.56 -19.52 11.72
C ARG A 220 1.57 -18.18 11.03
N GLU A 221 0.96 -17.20 11.65
CA GLU A 221 1.02 -15.82 11.18
C GLU A 221 2.45 -15.27 11.32
N PHE A 222 2.82 -14.39 10.41
CA PHE A 222 4.05 -13.61 10.55
C PHE A 222 3.93 -12.68 11.75
N ALA A 223 4.95 -12.65 12.60
CA ALA A 223 4.97 -11.78 13.77
C ALA A 223 5.03 -10.31 13.33
N LEU A 224 3.86 -9.67 13.31
CA LEU A 224 3.69 -8.25 13.01
C LEU A 224 3.70 -7.46 14.30
N GLY A 225 4.29 -6.30 14.29
CA GLY A 225 4.30 -5.35 15.39
C GLY A 225 5.58 -4.55 15.43
N GLU A 226 5.43 -3.26 15.60
CA GLU A 226 6.55 -2.36 15.81
C GLU A 226 7.19 -2.67 17.17
N ARG A 227 8.46 -3.10 17.14
CA ARG A 227 9.23 -3.34 18.36
C ARG A 227 10.25 -2.23 18.56
N VAL A 228 10.05 -1.43 19.58
CA VAL A 228 10.91 -0.27 19.88
C VAL A 228 11.44 -0.39 21.29
N ALA A 229 12.73 -0.13 21.49
CA ALA A 229 13.29 0.05 22.80
C ALA A 229 13.02 1.48 23.30
N VAL A 230 12.43 1.63 24.48
CA VAL A 230 12.06 2.92 25.05
C VAL A 230 12.57 2.99 26.49
N THR A 231 13.20 4.10 26.85
CA THR A 231 13.65 4.34 28.23
C THR A 231 12.53 4.98 29.05
N VAL A 232 12.25 4.43 30.22
CA VAL A 232 11.35 5.03 31.20
C VAL A 232 12.12 6.15 31.90
N ASP A 233 11.59 7.36 31.83
CA ASP A 233 12.18 8.55 32.44
C ASP A 233 12.04 8.54 33.99
N LYS A 234 12.08 9.73 34.61
CA LYS A 234 11.89 9.92 36.05
C LYS A 234 10.47 9.65 36.52
N THR A 235 9.52 9.70 35.61
CA THR A 235 8.10 9.38 35.83
C THR A 235 7.78 7.99 35.30
N PRO A 236 6.79 7.27 35.88
CA PRO A 236 6.45 5.90 35.46
C PRO A 236 5.66 5.89 34.14
N TYR A 237 6.20 6.54 33.10
CA TYR A 237 5.63 6.58 31.76
C TYR A 237 6.70 6.35 30.71
N ILE A 238 6.31 5.71 29.62
CA ILE A 238 7.06 5.67 28.37
C ILE A 238 6.39 6.58 27.35
N ARG A 239 7.19 7.18 26.47
CA ARG A 239 6.67 7.94 25.33
C ARG A 239 6.77 7.11 24.05
N PHE A 240 5.62 6.86 23.41
CA PHE A 240 5.56 6.12 22.16
C PHE A 240 4.52 6.79 21.24
N ASP A 241 4.93 7.06 20.00
CA ASP A 241 4.13 7.72 18.95
C ASP A 241 3.42 9.00 19.43
N LEU A 242 4.17 9.85 20.15
CA LEU A 242 3.77 11.13 20.76
C LEU A 242 2.83 11.02 21.98
N ASN A 243 2.46 9.83 22.39
CA ASN A 243 1.60 9.56 23.55
C ASN A 243 2.37 8.96 24.72
N ASP A 244 1.90 9.21 25.93
CA ASP A 244 2.50 8.69 27.16
C ASP A 244 1.68 7.51 27.70
N TYR A 245 2.38 6.39 27.97
CA TYR A 245 1.77 5.15 28.45
C TYR A 245 2.37 4.78 29.80
N SER A 246 1.52 4.51 30.79
CA SER A 246 1.97 4.19 32.15
C SER A 246 2.63 2.82 32.25
N VAL A 247 3.61 2.72 33.16
CA VAL A 247 4.30 1.48 33.52
C VAL A 247 4.39 1.38 35.05
N PRO A 248 4.63 0.17 35.64
CA PRO A 248 4.89 0.06 37.05
C PRO A 248 6.08 0.93 37.46
N HIS A 249 5.93 1.68 38.55
CA HIS A 249 6.95 2.62 39.07
C HIS A 249 8.30 1.96 39.37
N THR A 250 8.32 0.66 39.62
CA THR A 250 9.54 -0.14 39.86
C THR A 250 10.45 -0.23 38.62
N HIS A 251 9.98 0.19 37.45
CA HIS A 251 10.70 0.14 36.18
C HIS A 251 11.21 1.51 35.70
N VAL A 252 11.12 2.54 36.57
CA VAL A 252 11.70 3.88 36.30
C VAL A 252 13.21 3.76 36.00
N ARG A 253 13.71 4.49 35.03
CA ARG A 253 15.10 4.48 34.53
C ARG A 253 15.55 3.17 33.87
N ARG A 254 14.62 2.29 33.52
CA ARG A 254 14.92 1.07 32.74
C ARG A 254 14.60 1.28 31.26
N THR A 255 15.28 0.54 30.40
CA THR A 255 14.93 0.41 28.99
C THR A 255 14.00 -0.79 28.83
N LEU A 256 12.81 -0.54 28.31
CA LEU A 256 11.76 -1.52 28.07
C LEU A 256 11.52 -1.71 26.57
N ALA A 257 10.93 -2.83 26.19
CA ALA A 257 10.49 -3.06 24.83
C ALA A 257 9.00 -2.71 24.69
N VAL A 258 8.68 -1.88 23.70
CA VAL A 258 7.30 -1.63 23.26
C VAL A 258 7.01 -2.52 22.08
N LEU A 259 5.90 -3.27 22.13
CA LEU A 259 5.28 -3.93 21.00
C LEU A 259 3.94 -3.26 20.72
N ALA A 260 3.81 -2.62 19.56
CA ALA A 260 2.59 -1.91 19.20
C ALA A 260 1.98 -2.47 17.91
N ASP A 261 0.67 -2.61 17.91
CA ASP A 261 -0.14 -2.87 16.72
C ASP A 261 -1.13 -1.71 16.45
N GLU A 262 -2.17 -1.91 15.65
CA GLU A 262 -3.16 -0.86 15.35
C GLU A 262 -3.99 -0.42 16.57
N HIS A 263 -4.21 -1.33 17.52
CA HIS A 263 -5.15 -1.15 18.62
C HIS A 263 -4.48 -1.17 20.00
N THR A 264 -3.31 -1.80 20.12
CA THR A 264 -2.67 -2.07 21.42
C THR A 264 -1.21 -1.65 21.43
N VAL A 265 -0.79 -1.17 22.61
CA VAL A 265 0.59 -0.92 23.00
C VAL A 265 0.90 -1.83 24.19
N ARG A 266 1.81 -2.79 24.00
CA ARG A 266 2.28 -3.71 25.03
C ARG A 266 3.68 -3.33 25.44
N ILE A 267 3.95 -3.28 26.73
CA ILE A 267 5.23 -2.88 27.30
C ILE A 267 5.83 -4.08 28.03
N LEU A 268 7.06 -4.44 27.64
CA LEU A 268 7.72 -5.65 28.13
C LEU A 268 9.09 -5.34 28.74
N ASP A 269 9.43 -6.08 29.81
CA ASP A 269 10.81 -6.24 30.31
C ASP A 269 11.29 -7.67 29.95
N GLY A 270 12.17 -7.78 28.97
CA GLY A 270 12.54 -9.07 28.40
C GLY A 270 11.34 -9.77 27.76
N SER A 271 10.90 -10.89 28.34
CA SER A 271 9.72 -11.65 27.91
C SER A 271 8.47 -11.36 28.74
N ALA A 272 8.60 -10.66 29.86
CA ALA A 272 7.48 -10.37 30.77
C ALA A 272 6.69 -9.14 30.30
N GLU A 273 5.37 -9.29 30.13
CA GLU A 273 4.47 -8.16 29.84
C GLU A 273 4.17 -7.41 31.14
N LEU A 274 4.58 -6.13 31.19
CA LEU A 274 4.41 -5.25 32.35
C LEU A 274 3.10 -4.47 32.30
N ALA A 275 2.70 -4.04 31.10
CA ALA A 275 1.50 -3.25 30.89
C ALA A 275 0.98 -3.43 29.47
N ARG A 276 -0.33 -3.23 29.31
CA ARG A 276 -1.04 -3.22 28.03
C ARG A 276 -2.03 -2.06 28.02
N HIS A 277 -1.99 -1.27 26.95
CA HIS A 277 -2.86 -0.10 26.79
C HIS A 277 -3.51 -0.11 25.40
N PRO A 278 -4.70 0.48 25.25
CA PRO A 278 -5.21 0.87 23.93
C PRO A 278 -4.22 1.83 23.26
N ARG A 279 -3.97 1.65 21.96
CA ARG A 279 -3.12 2.59 21.22
C ARG A 279 -3.86 3.91 21.01
N CYS A 280 -3.21 4.99 21.37
CA CYS A 280 -3.71 6.35 21.12
C CYS A 280 -3.10 6.90 19.83
N TRP A 281 -3.93 7.51 19.00
CA TRP A 281 -3.54 8.14 17.75
C TRP A 281 -3.74 9.67 17.78
N ASP A 282 -4.20 10.22 18.94
CA ASP A 282 -4.45 11.65 19.16
C ASP A 282 -3.16 12.48 19.18
#